data_6fd123a5ec7da276671013ced8749f8d
#
_entry.id   6fd123a5ec7da276671013ced8749f8d
#
_cell.length_a   1.000
_cell.length_b   1.000
_cell.length_c   1.000
_cell.angle_alpha   90.00
_cell.angle_beta   90.00
_cell.angle_gamma   90.00
#
_symmetry.space_group_name_H-M   'P 1'
#
loop_
_entity.id
_entity.type
_entity.pdbx_description
1 polymer ?
#
loop_
_entity_poly.entity_id
_entity_poly.type
_entity_poly.pdbx_seq_one_letter_code
_entity_poly.pdbx_strand_id
1 'polypeptide(L)'
;STSLVEAGVDLDFNCVYRQIAGIDSMIQAAGRCNREGLRDAADSKVYLFDFEDMKTVQGQAQQINTAKAILQDYENIAGLTSITEYFSRLYHYRGASLDKKNIIGEFKHPDYNFAKVGKEFKLIEEDTKTIFINKEPEAAEILRELKLQGVSRERMRKAGQYCIQVYSNFFDKLYGAGMVQPVLADMTDFYELTSLEQY
;
A
#
# COMPACT_ATOMS: atom_id res chain seq x y z
N SER A 1 6.80 -11.90 7.07
CA SER A 1 5.51 -11.22 6.81
C SER A 1 5.74 -9.85 6.19
N THR A 2 4.72 -9.27 5.66
CA THR A 2 4.70 -7.90 5.10
C THR A 2 4.14 -6.91 6.13
N SER A 3 4.13 -5.62 5.81
CA SER A 3 3.50 -4.56 6.62
C SER A 3 2.01 -4.80 6.94
N LEU A 4 1.35 -5.75 6.26
CA LEU A 4 -0.04 -6.13 6.54
C LEU A 4 -0.26 -6.65 7.97
N VAL A 5 0.76 -7.17 8.64
CA VAL A 5 0.65 -7.62 10.05
C VAL A 5 0.93 -6.52 11.07
N GLU A 6 1.36 -5.35 10.63
CA GLU A 6 1.65 -4.21 11.51
C GLU A 6 0.36 -3.60 12.08
N ALA A 7 -0.74 -3.61 11.31
CA ALA A 7 -2.03 -3.09 11.75
C ALA A 7 -3.18 -4.04 11.39
N GLY A 8 -4.26 -4.03 12.20
CA GLY A 8 -5.50 -4.75 11.91
C GLY A 8 -5.47 -6.27 12.14
N VAL A 9 -4.35 -6.83 12.57
CA VAL A 9 -4.22 -8.27 12.85
C VAL A 9 -3.88 -8.49 14.31
N ASP A 10 -4.60 -9.43 14.95
CA ASP A 10 -4.40 -9.79 16.34
C ASP A 10 -3.49 -11.03 16.43
N LEU A 11 -2.18 -10.76 16.53
CA LEU A 11 -1.14 -11.77 16.61
C LEU A 11 -0.29 -11.51 17.86
N ASP A 12 0.07 -12.58 18.56
CA ASP A 12 0.96 -12.56 19.72
C ASP A 12 2.09 -13.57 19.55
N PHE A 13 3.33 -13.08 19.47
CA PHE A 13 4.52 -13.88 19.24
C PHE A 13 5.45 -13.88 20.46
N ASN A 14 6.22 -14.98 20.65
CA ASN A 14 7.25 -15.07 21.67
C ASN A 14 8.43 -14.17 21.39
N CYS A 15 8.81 -14.07 20.10
CA CYS A 15 9.86 -13.16 19.63
C CYS A 15 9.51 -12.64 18.23
N VAL A 16 10.08 -11.51 17.87
CA VAL A 16 9.89 -10.87 16.56
C VAL A 16 11.24 -10.59 15.94
N TYR A 17 11.41 -10.98 14.69
CA TYR A 17 12.54 -10.58 13.85
C TYR A 17 12.05 -9.56 12.84
N ARG A 18 12.63 -8.37 12.85
CA ARG A 18 12.23 -7.27 11.95
C ARG A 18 13.42 -6.72 11.20
N GLN A 19 13.33 -6.67 9.89
CA GLN A 19 14.29 -5.91 9.09
C GLN A 19 14.19 -4.42 9.41
N ILE A 20 15.32 -3.71 9.43
CA ILE A 20 15.35 -2.26 9.65
C ILE A 20 14.45 -1.55 8.66
N ALA A 21 13.55 -0.74 9.18
CA ALA A 21 12.56 0.06 8.48
C ALA A 21 12.42 1.42 9.17
N GLY A 22 11.34 2.16 8.92
CA GLY A 22 10.99 3.32 9.75
C GLY A 22 10.79 2.94 11.22
N ILE A 23 11.10 3.82 12.15
CA ILE A 23 10.94 3.56 13.60
C ILE A 23 9.50 3.20 13.95
N ASP A 24 8.53 3.88 13.35
CA ASP A 24 7.11 3.59 13.49
C ASP A 24 6.76 2.14 13.12
N SER A 25 7.25 1.67 11.98
CA SER A 25 7.05 0.30 11.51
C SER A 25 7.74 -0.73 12.41
N MET A 26 8.96 -0.44 12.89
CA MET A 26 9.67 -1.32 13.80
C MET A 26 8.96 -1.44 15.16
N ILE A 27 8.44 -0.35 15.71
CA ILE A 27 7.67 -0.34 16.97
C ILE A 27 6.34 -1.07 16.80
N GLN A 28 5.64 -0.91 15.68
CA GLN A 28 4.40 -1.63 15.41
C GLN A 28 4.62 -3.14 15.32
N ALA A 29 5.72 -3.58 14.69
CA ALA A 29 6.10 -4.98 14.67
C ALA A 29 6.49 -5.48 16.07
N ALA A 30 7.23 -4.68 16.84
CA ALA A 30 7.57 -4.99 18.22
C ALA A 30 6.34 -5.16 19.12
N GLY A 31 5.29 -4.38 18.88
CA GLY A 31 3.99 -4.50 19.57
C GLY A 31 3.24 -5.81 19.30
N ARG A 32 3.79 -6.72 18.50
CA ARG A 32 3.32 -8.11 18.32
C ARG A 32 4.11 -9.12 19.15
N CYS A 33 5.16 -8.69 19.84
CA CYS A 33 5.95 -9.51 20.75
C CYS A 33 5.34 -9.41 22.15
N ASN A 34 4.90 -10.54 22.71
CA ASN A 34 4.23 -10.58 24.01
C ASN A 34 3.09 -9.57 24.16
N ARG A 35 2.29 -9.45 23.12
CA ARG A 35 1.18 -8.48 23.03
C ARG A 35 0.17 -8.63 24.17
N GLU A 36 -0.12 -9.87 24.54
CA GLU A 36 -1.05 -10.20 25.64
C GLU A 36 -0.44 -10.00 27.03
N GLY A 37 0.88 -9.76 27.11
CA GLY A 37 1.57 -9.58 28.39
C GLY A 37 1.65 -10.85 29.25
N LEU A 38 1.47 -12.03 28.65
CA LEU A 38 1.41 -13.32 29.35
C LEU A 38 2.80 -13.92 29.62
N ARG A 39 3.87 -13.35 29.05
CA ARG A 39 5.24 -13.84 29.15
C ARG A 39 6.11 -12.85 29.90
N ASP A 40 7.21 -13.34 30.46
CA ASP A 40 8.20 -12.44 31.04
C ASP A 40 8.80 -11.53 29.93
N ALA A 41 8.97 -10.26 30.26
CA ALA A 41 9.59 -9.30 29.34
C ALA A 41 11.05 -9.68 29.00
N ALA A 42 11.77 -10.35 29.90
CA ALA A 42 13.12 -10.84 29.67
C ALA A 42 13.20 -11.90 28.57
N ASP A 43 12.12 -12.69 28.38
CA ASP A 43 12.01 -13.73 27.35
C ASP A 43 11.40 -13.24 26.05
N SER A 44 10.87 -12.02 26.04
CA SER A 44 10.12 -11.44 24.92
C SER A 44 11.04 -10.47 24.17
N LYS A 45 11.71 -10.96 23.13
CA LYS A 45 12.77 -10.21 22.43
C LYS A 45 12.36 -9.83 21.00
N VAL A 46 12.74 -8.62 20.63
CA VAL A 46 12.65 -8.12 19.25
C VAL A 46 14.06 -7.97 18.70
N TYR A 47 14.33 -8.65 17.59
CA TYR A 47 15.60 -8.63 16.91
C TYR A 47 15.49 -7.78 15.65
N LEU A 48 16.31 -6.71 15.58
CA LEU A 48 16.45 -5.91 14.38
C LEU A 48 17.64 -6.41 13.56
N PHE A 49 17.45 -6.54 12.25
CA PHE A 49 18.51 -6.96 11.34
C PHE A 49 18.49 -6.15 10.06
N ASP A 50 19.62 -6.09 9.37
CA ASP A 50 19.76 -5.48 8.06
C ASP A 50 20.38 -6.46 7.08
N PHE A 51 19.98 -6.37 5.81
CA PHE A 51 20.61 -7.08 4.71
C PHE A 51 21.35 -6.08 3.84
N GLU A 52 22.66 -6.23 3.71
CA GLU A 52 23.51 -5.33 2.92
C GLU A 52 23.15 -5.31 1.44
N ASP A 53 22.67 -6.43 0.90
CA ASP A 53 22.42 -6.62 -0.55
C ASP A 53 20.95 -6.46 -0.97
N MET A 54 20.02 -6.17 -0.05
CA MET A 54 18.62 -6.01 -0.43
C MET A 54 18.32 -4.60 -0.96
N LYS A 55 17.69 -4.56 -2.13
CA LYS A 55 17.15 -3.31 -2.66
C LYS A 55 16.10 -2.76 -1.69
N THR A 56 16.33 -1.54 -1.25
CA THR A 56 15.36 -0.80 -0.44
C THR A 56 14.03 -0.67 -1.16
N VAL A 57 12.93 -0.91 -0.47
CA VAL A 57 11.59 -0.70 -1.02
C VAL A 57 11.48 0.75 -1.51
N GLN A 58 11.00 0.91 -2.73
CA GLN A 58 10.87 2.22 -3.36
C GLN A 58 10.07 3.18 -2.46
N GLY A 59 10.59 4.37 -2.22
CA GLY A 59 9.98 5.39 -1.38
C GLY A 59 10.28 5.27 0.13
N GLN A 60 10.93 4.20 0.60
CA GLN A 60 11.25 4.00 2.03
C GLN A 60 12.70 4.33 2.40
N ALA A 61 13.56 4.64 1.44
CA ALA A 61 14.99 4.87 1.69
C ALA A 61 15.24 5.96 2.76
N GLN A 62 14.46 7.04 2.72
CA GLN A 62 14.63 8.14 3.67
C GLN A 62 14.23 7.74 5.09
N GLN A 63 13.12 7.02 5.26
CA GLN A 63 12.70 6.49 6.56
C GLN A 63 13.76 5.56 7.15
N ILE A 64 14.29 4.64 6.33
CA ILE A 64 15.31 3.68 6.74
C ILE A 64 16.60 4.39 7.14
N ASN A 65 17.08 5.34 6.33
CA ASN A 65 18.31 6.07 6.64
C ASN A 65 18.17 6.91 7.92
N THR A 66 17.02 7.57 8.10
CA THR A 66 16.74 8.30 9.33
C THR A 66 16.67 7.36 10.54
N ALA A 67 16.04 6.20 10.40
CA ALA A 67 15.95 5.20 11.47
C ALA A 67 17.34 4.64 11.84
N LYS A 68 18.21 4.37 10.84
CA LYS A 68 19.59 3.94 11.09
C LYS A 68 20.38 4.98 11.88
N ALA A 69 20.22 6.28 11.60
CA ALA A 69 20.85 7.34 12.36
C ALA A 69 20.33 7.37 13.81
N ILE A 70 19.02 7.21 14.03
CA ILE A 70 18.46 7.15 15.39
C ILE A 70 18.96 5.91 16.16
N LEU A 71 19.11 4.75 15.49
CA LEU A 71 19.68 3.54 16.11
C LEU A 71 21.11 3.71 16.58
N GLN A 72 21.87 4.63 15.96
CA GLN A 72 23.24 4.98 16.41
C GLN A 72 23.26 5.95 17.57
N ASP A 73 22.30 6.88 17.61
CA ASP A 73 22.26 7.97 18.60
C ASP A 73 21.54 7.59 19.91
N TYR A 74 20.63 6.58 19.87
CA TYR A 74 19.75 6.25 20.99
C TYR A 74 19.72 4.75 21.27
N GLU A 75 19.91 4.36 22.53
CA GLU A 75 19.78 2.97 22.97
C GLU A 75 18.32 2.50 22.98
N ASN A 76 17.40 3.37 23.41
CA ASN A 76 15.97 3.07 23.45
C ASN A 76 15.23 3.75 22.30
N ILE A 77 15.07 3.05 21.20
CA ILE A 77 14.35 3.56 20.01
C ILE A 77 12.84 3.68 20.20
N ALA A 78 12.26 2.99 21.17
CA ALA A 78 10.84 3.08 21.52
C ALA A 78 10.54 4.21 22.52
N GLY A 79 11.58 4.92 22.99
CA GLY A 79 11.43 6.06 23.86
C GLY A 79 10.83 7.28 23.14
N LEU A 80 10.08 8.09 23.88
CA LEU A 80 9.41 9.28 23.31
C LEU A 80 10.43 10.24 22.67
N THR A 81 11.62 10.38 23.26
CA THR A 81 12.68 11.27 22.74
C THR A 81 13.17 10.82 21.38
N SER A 82 13.51 9.53 21.23
CA SER A 82 13.97 8.96 19.95
C SER A 82 12.91 8.99 18.88
N ILE A 83 11.65 8.72 19.24
CA ILE A 83 10.50 8.83 18.32
C ILE A 83 10.31 10.27 17.85
N THR A 84 10.34 11.24 18.78
CA THR A 84 10.21 12.65 18.44
C THR A 84 11.32 13.12 17.53
N GLU A 85 12.56 12.75 17.84
CA GLU A 85 13.72 13.10 17.04
C GLU A 85 13.69 12.46 15.64
N TYR A 86 13.25 11.20 15.55
CA TYR A 86 13.07 10.53 14.25
C TYR A 86 12.11 11.30 13.35
N PHE A 87 10.92 11.64 13.85
CA PHE A 87 9.94 12.38 13.05
C PHE A 87 10.39 13.81 12.76
N SER A 88 11.07 14.47 13.69
CA SER A 88 11.65 15.79 13.47
C SER A 88 12.62 15.78 12.31
N ARG A 89 13.60 14.87 12.31
CA ARG A 89 14.56 14.69 11.21
C ARG A 89 13.86 14.33 9.90
N LEU A 90 12.92 13.38 9.93
CA LEU A 90 12.22 12.91 8.75
C LEU A 90 11.40 14.03 8.09
N TYR A 91 10.68 14.83 8.88
CA TYR A 91 9.89 15.94 8.36
C TYR A 91 10.77 17.12 7.93
N HIS A 92 11.87 17.38 8.62
CA HIS A 92 12.84 18.39 8.19
C HIS A 92 13.40 18.06 6.80
N TYR A 93 13.83 16.82 6.57
CA TYR A 93 14.34 16.39 5.27
C TYR A 93 13.27 16.40 4.16
N ARG A 94 12.03 16.14 4.51
CA ARG A 94 10.91 16.18 3.54
C ARG A 94 10.44 17.59 3.22
N GLY A 95 10.51 18.52 4.17
CA GLY A 95 10.23 19.95 4.01
C GLY A 95 9.19 20.28 2.95
N ALA A 96 9.62 21.03 1.92
CA ALA A 96 8.76 21.43 0.80
C ALA A 96 8.13 20.26 0.01
N SER A 97 8.64 19.02 0.16
CA SER A 97 8.08 17.86 -0.53
C SER A 97 6.82 17.27 0.14
N LEU A 98 6.46 17.75 1.33
CA LEU A 98 5.26 17.28 2.03
C LEU A 98 3.96 17.70 1.35
N ASP A 99 3.97 18.83 0.64
CA ASP A 99 2.81 19.35 -0.09
C ASP A 99 3.13 19.62 -1.57
N LYS A 100 3.68 18.60 -2.25
CA LYS A 100 4.04 18.68 -3.68
C LYS A 100 2.90 19.11 -4.58
N LYS A 101 1.67 18.76 -4.22
CA LYS A 101 0.45 19.06 -4.98
C LYS A 101 -0.21 20.36 -4.55
N ASN A 102 0.43 21.11 -3.65
CA ASN A 102 -0.10 22.39 -3.12
C ASN A 102 -1.51 22.29 -2.53
N ILE A 103 -1.81 21.17 -1.88
CA ILE A 103 -3.13 20.91 -1.27
C ILE A 103 -3.45 21.94 -0.19
N ILE A 104 -2.46 22.28 0.64
CA ILE A 104 -2.62 23.31 1.69
C ILE A 104 -2.91 24.69 1.05
N GLY A 105 -2.28 24.98 -0.09
CA GLY A 105 -2.54 26.22 -0.83
C GLY A 105 -3.98 26.29 -1.35
N GLU A 106 -4.52 25.19 -1.86
CA GLU A 106 -5.91 25.11 -2.33
C GLU A 106 -6.94 25.31 -1.19
N PHE A 107 -6.62 24.87 0.04
CA PHE A 107 -7.46 25.14 1.21
C PHE A 107 -7.34 26.57 1.75
N LYS A 108 -6.27 27.28 1.43
CA LYS A 108 -6.11 28.70 1.78
C LYS A 108 -6.80 29.65 0.79
N HIS A 109 -7.21 29.13 -0.38
CA HIS A 109 -7.96 29.91 -1.36
C HIS A 109 -9.37 30.19 -0.87
N PRO A 110 -9.93 31.40 -1.06
CA PRO A 110 -11.27 31.74 -0.59
C PRO A 110 -12.39 30.81 -1.07
N ASP A 111 -12.22 30.20 -2.25
CA ASP A 111 -13.23 29.36 -2.87
C ASP A 111 -13.15 27.89 -2.44
N TYR A 112 -12.19 27.50 -1.57
CA TYR A 112 -12.00 26.16 -1.04
C TYR A 112 -12.20 25.08 -2.12
N ASN A 113 -11.24 24.88 -2.99
CA ASN A 113 -11.38 24.03 -4.18
C ASN A 113 -11.42 22.52 -3.83
N PHE A 114 -12.48 22.08 -3.15
CA PHE A 114 -12.66 20.71 -2.68
C PHE A 114 -12.61 19.67 -3.82
N ALA A 115 -13.13 20.02 -4.99
CA ALA A 115 -13.12 19.11 -6.14
C ALA A 115 -11.69 18.80 -6.61
N LYS A 116 -10.83 19.84 -6.69
CA LYS A 116 -9.42 19.68 -7.03
C LYS A 116 -8.66 18.92 -5.95
N VAL A 117 -8.85 19.33 -4.68
CA VAL A 117 -8.22 18.62 -3.55
C VAL A 117 -8.62 17.15 -3.52
N GLY A 118 -9.91 16.82 -3.68
CA GLY A 118 -10.38 15.42 -3.71
C GLY A 118 -9.78 14.61 -4.87
N LYS A 119 -9.48 15.24 -6.00
CA LYS A 119 -8.81 14.60 -7.13
C LYS A 119 -7.32 14.41 -6.89
N GLU A 120 -6.65 15.40 -6.30
CA GLU A 120 -5.19 15.42 -6.09
C GLU A 120 -4.77 14.67 -4.83
N PHE A 121 -5.59 14.67 -3.78
CA PHE A 121 -5.30 13.98 -2.53
C PHE A 121 -5.56 12.48 -2.70
N LYS A 122 -4.48 11.73 -2.82
CA LYS A 122 -4.51 10.25 -2.82
C LYS A 122 -3.63 9.77 -1.68
N LEU A 123 -4.21 9.06 -0.73
CA LEU A 123 -3.47 8.45 0.39
C LEU A 123 -2.51 7.36 -0.12
N ILE A 124 -2.95 6.60 -1.12
CA ILE A 124 -2.16 5.60 -1.83
C ILE A 124 -2.27 5.97 -3.32
N GLU A 125 -1.12 6.25 -3.94
CA GLU A 125 -1.07 6.40 -5.40
C GLU A 125 -1.09 5.00 -6.01
N GLU A 126 -2.28 4.57 -6.42
CA GLU A 126 -2.45 3.32 -7.15
C GLU A 126 -2.26 3.59 -8.64
N ASP A 127 -1.12 3.15 -9.16
CA ASP A 127 -0.88 3.07 -10.59
C ASP A 127 -1.23 1.66 -11.07
N THR A 128 -2.51 1.31 -10.92
CA THR A 128 -3.02 -0.02 -11.26
C THR A 128 -4.24 0.07 -12.18
N LYS A 129 -4.42 -0.98 -12.97
CA LYS A 129 -5.61 -1.22 -13.79
C LYS A 129 -6.33 -2.45 -13.28
N THR A 130 -7.67 -2.41 -13.32
CA THR A 130 -8.50 -3.53 -12.88
C THR A 130 -8.73 -4.50 -14.04
N ILE A 131 -8.37 -5.77 -13.85
CA ILE A 131 -8.64 -6.83 -14.82
C ILE A 131 -9.63 -7.81 -14.21
N PHE A 132 -10.73 -8.04 -14.91
CA PHE A 132 -11.74 -9.03 -14.59
C PHE A 132 -11.34 -10.40 -15.14
N ILE A 133 -11.34 -11.41 -14.28
CA ILE A 133 -10.97 -12.79 -14.62
C ILE A 133 -12.25 -13.59 -14.90
N ASN A 134 -12.52 -13.84 -16.16
CA ASN A 134 -13.77 -14.47 -16.65
C ASN A 134 -13.67 -16.00 -16.84
N LYS A 135 -12.82 -16.67 -16.05
CA LYS A 135 -12.57 -18.13 -16.23
C LYS A 135 -13.63 -19.02 -15.57
N GLU A 136 -14.29 -18.52 -14.55
CA GLU A 136 -15.32 -19.28 -13.83
C GLU A 136 -16.71 -19.04 -14.46
N PRO A 137 -17.62 -20.06 -14.44
CA PRO A 137 -18.96 -19.92 -15.01
C PRO A 137 -19.76 -18.72 -14.45
N GLU A 138 -19.65 -18.49 -13.14
CA GLU A 138 -20.28 -17.34 -12.47
C GLU A 138 -19.71 -16.00 -12.94
N ALA A 139 -18.39 -15.94 -13.10
CA ALA A 139 -17.72 -14.74 -13.62
C ALA A 139 -18.15 -14.45 -15.06
N ALA A 140 -18.25 -15.48 -15.91
CA ALA A 140 -18.73 -15.34 -17.29
C ALA A 140 -20.16 -14.82 -17.35
N GLU A 141 -21.04 -15.26 -16.45
CA GLU A 141 -22.42 -14.76 -16.37
C GLU A 141 -22.47 -13.28 -15.94
N ILE A 142 -21.68 -12.91 -14.90
CA ILE A 142 -21.59 -11.51 -14.47
C ILE A 142 -21.07 -10.61 -15.60
N LEU A 143 -20.09 -11.07 -16.35
CA LEU A 143 -19.57 -10.35 -17.51
C LEU A 143 -20.62 -10.17 -18.59
N ARG A 144 -21.41 -11.21 -18.86
CA ARG A 144 -22.54 -11.16 -19.81
C ARG A 144 -23.59 -10.13 -19.37
N GLU A 145 -23.95 -10.13 -18.08
CA GLU A 145 -24.87 -9.15 -17.52
C GLU A 145 -24.35 -7.72 -17.65
N LEU A 146 -23.05 -7.48 -17.36
CA LEU A 146 -22.42 -6.18 -17.52
C LEU A 146 -22.48 -5.69 -18.98
N LYS A 147 -22.21 -6.57 -19.95
CA LYS A 147 -22.23 -6.23 -21.37
C LYS A 147 -23.64 -5.96 -21.90
N LEU A 148 -24.64 -6.69 -21.43
CA LEU A 148 -26.04 -6.55 -21.91
C LEU A 148 -26.80 -5.44 -21.19
N GLN A 149 -26.61 -5.28 -19.90
CA GLN A 149 -27.46 -4.43 -19.06
C GLN A 149 -26.72 -3.19 -18.53
N GLY A 150 -25.42 -3.08 -18.87
CA GLY A 150 -24.57 -1.98 -18.43
C GLY A 150 -24.16 -2.05 -16.95
N VAL A 151 -23.51 -1.00 -16.50
CA VAL A 151 -22.91 -0.89 -15.16
C VAL A 151 -23.98 -0.57 -14.12
N SER A 152 -23.97 -1.31 -12.99
CA SER A 152 -24.70 -0.95 -11.77
C SER A 152 -23.82 -1.21 -10.54
N ARG A 153 -24.12 -0.54 -9.42
CA ARG A 153 -23.37 -0.73 -8.16
C ARG A 153 -23.37 -2.18 -7.70
N GLU A 154 -24.48 -2.88 -7.86
CA GLU A 154 -24.61 -4.28 -7.47
C GLU A 154 -23.78 -5.20 -8.36
N ARG A 155 -23.84 -5.03 -9.70
CA ARG A 155 -23.04 -5.81 -10.64
C ARG A 155 -21.55 -5.58 -10.45
N MET A 156 -21.13 -4.33 -10.25
CA MET A 156 -19.73 -4.01 -9.99
C MET A 156 -19.25 -4.61 -8.67
N ARG A 157 -20.10 -4.69 -7.64
CA ARG A 157 -19.74 -5.37 -6.39
C ARG A 157 -19.55 -6.87 -6.58
N LYS A 158 -20.40 -7.52 -7.36
CA LYS A 158 -20.25 -8.94 -7.73
C LYS A 158 -19.00 -9.15 -8.57
N ALA A 159 -18.80 -8.32 -9.58
CA ALA A 159 -17.60 -8.36 -10.44
C ALA A 159 -16.30 -8.19 -9.66
N GLY A 160 -16.29 -7.34 -8.63
CA GLY A 160 -15.10 -7.09 -7.81
C GLY A 160 -14.49 -8.34 -7.18
N GLN A 161 -15.27 -9.41 -6.96
CA GLN A 161 -14.76 -10.69 -6.43
C GLN A 161 -13.89 -11.44 -7.43
N TYR A 162 -14.04 -11.16 -8.71
CA TYR A 162 -13.28 -11.77 -9.80
C TYR A 162 -12.26 -10.82 -10.43
N CYS A 163 -11.93 -9.72 -9.74
CA CYS A 163 -11.00 -8.71 -10.24
C CYS A 163 -9.64 -8.82 -9.57
N ILE A 164 -8.60 -8.53 -10.35
CA ILE A 164 -7.24 -8.30 -9.85
C ILE A 164 -6.78 -6.90 -10.22
N GLN A 165 -5.90 -6.34 -9.39
CA GLN A 165 -5.22 -5.08 -9.67
C GLN A 165 -3.85 -5.38 -10.26
N VAL A 166 -3.55 -4.78 -11.40
CA VAL A 166 -2.29 -4.98 -12.12
C VAL A 166 -1.61 -3.63 -12.31
N TYR A 167 -0.32 -3.54 -11.96
CA TYR A 167 0.46 -2.32 -12.19
C TYR A 167 0.48 -1.93 -13.66
N SER A 168 0.40 -0.62 -13.96
CA SER A 168 0.31 -0.09 -15.32
C SER A 168 1.41 -0.62 -16.25
N ASN A 169 2.65 -0.72 -15.77
CA ASN A 169 3.77 -1.23 -16.56
C ASN A 169 3.60 -2.71 -17.00
N PHE A 170 2.91 -3.52 -16.20
CA PHE A 170 2.58 -4.90 -16.55
C PHE A 170 1.32 -4.97 -17.40
N PHE A 171 0.33 -4.13 -17.08
CA PHE A 171 -0.89 -3.98 -17.87
C PHE A 171 -0.59 -3.62 -19.32
N ASP A 172 0.32 -2.66 -19.56
CA ASP A 172 0.70 -2.25 -20.93
C ASP A 172 1.25 -3.41 -21.77
N LYS A 173 1.98 -4.34 -21.14
CA LYS A 173 2.46 -5.54 -21.81
C LYS A 173 1.31 -6.49 -22.17
N LEU A 174 0.36 -6.70 -21.26
CA LEU A 174 -0.81 -7.53 -21.51
C LEU A 174 -1.71 -6.93 -22.58
N TYR A 175 -1.92 -5.62 -22.54
CA TYR A 175 -2.72 -4.90 -23.52
C TYR A 175 -2.07 -4.91 -24.89
N GLY A 176 -0.77 -4.65 -24.97
CA GLY A 176 0.01 -4.72 -26.22
C GLY A 176 0.07 -6.12 -26.85
N ALA A 177 -0.01 -7.17 -26.02
CA ALA A 177 -0.10 -8.56 -26.43
C ALA A 177 -1.54 -9.01 -26.81
N GLY A 178 -2.55 -8.13 -26.68
CA GLY A 178 -3.94 -8.45 -26.95
C GLY A 178 -4.59 -9.40 -25.93
N MET A 179 -3.97 -9.57 -24.76
CA MET A 179 -4.44 -10.49 -23.70
C MET A 179 -5.54 -9.90 -22.83
N VAL A 180 -5.76 -8.60 -22.91
CA VAL A 180 -6.83 -7.89 -22.20
C VAL A 180 -7.50 -6.89 -23.12
N GLN A 181 -8.81 -6.67 -22.89
CA GLN A 181 -9.60 -5.68 -23.63
C GLN A 181 -10.57 -4.97 -22.67
N PRO A 182 -11.04 -3.73 -23.00
CA PRO A 182 -12.06 -3.07 -22.18
C PRO A 182 -13.33 -3.91 -22.09
N VAL A 183 -13.95 -3.99 -20.90
CA VAL A 183 -15.23 -4.71 -20.71
C VAL A 183 -16.35 -4.02 -21.50
N LEU A 184 -16.36 -2.68 -21.47
CA LEU A 184 -17.25 -1.84 -22.30
C LEU A 184 -16.41 -0.76 -22.97
N ALA A 185 -16.80 -0.34 -24.16
CA ALA A 185 -16.02 0.59 -25.00
C ALA A 185 -15.76 1.97 -24.34
N ASP A 186 -16.63 2.39 -23.44
CA ASP A 186 -16.54 3.64 -22.69
C ASP A 186 -15.80 3.53 -21.34
N MET A 187 -15.38 2.32 -20.95
CA MET A 187 -14.63 2.08 -19.70
C MET A 187 -13.13 2.10 -19.94
N THR A 188 -12.46 3.06 -19.33
CA THR A 188 -10.99 3.25 -19.47
C THR A 188 -10.17 2.58 -18.37
N ASP A 189 -10.79 2.05 -17.31
CA ASP A 189 -10.11 1.53 -16.13
C ASP A 189 -10.59 0.13 -15.70
N PHE A 190 -11.42 -0.53 -16.54
CA PHE A 190 -11.97 -1.85 -16.27
C PHE A 190 -11.86 -2.74 -17.52
N TYR A 191 -11.07 -3.80 -17.40
CA TYR A 191 -10.68 -4.68 -18.51
C TYR A 191 -11.06 -6.13 -18.20
N GLU A 192 -11.20 -6.96 -19.22
CA GLU A 192 -11.37 -8.41 -19.13
C GLU A 192 -10.22 -9.13 -19.82
N LEU A 193 -9.97 -10.39 -19.43
CA LEU A 193 -9.07 -11.26 -20.17
C LEU A 193 -9.73 -11.68 -21.49
N THR A 194 -8.99 -11.56 -22.58
CA THR A 194 -9.34 -12.22 -23.85
C THR A 194 -9.11 -13.73 -23.69
N SER A 195 -9.90 -14.57 -24.39
CA SER A 195 -9.73 -16.02 -24.32
C SER A 195 -8.32 -16.43 -24.76
N LEU A 196 -7.61 -17.18 -23.94
CA LEU A 196 -6.24 -17.70 -24.19
C LEU A 196 -6.23 -18.87 -25.20
N GLU A 197 -7.29 -19.09 -25.95
CA GLU A 197 -7.40 -20.21 -26.90
C GLU A 197 -6.61 -19.98 -28.21
N GLN A 198 -5.78 -18.92 -28.28
CA GLN A 198 -5.01 -18.61 -29.51
C GLN A 198 -3.48 -18.67 -29.33
N TYR A 199 -2.97 -19.30 -28.26
CA TYR A 199 -1.52 -19.50 -28.12
C TYR A 199 -1.18 -20.93 -27.69
#